data_c47426350699adca223cdba8ab15257e
#
_entry.id   c47426350699adca223cdba8ab15257e
#
_cell.length_a   1.000
_cell.length_b   1.000
_cell.length_c   1.000
_cell.angle_alpha   90.00
_cell.angle_beta   90.00
_cell.angle_gamma   90.00
#
_symmetry.space_group_name_H-M   'P 1'
#
loop_
_entity.id
_entity.type
_entity.pdbx_description
1 polymer ?
#
loop_
_entity_poly.entity_id
_entity_poly.type
_entity_poly.pdbx_seq_one_letter_code
_entity_poly.pdbx_strand_id
1 'polypeptide(L)'
;MILGPEGSDDQRRGEFIKDVAAIANACASSYGFVVYGADPRQPDPIIGITTHYDDADLQQLAKGKIEPVPEFLYYEVSTGPKTLGVLQVKPTRLRPHIISVDLGKVRKGQILIRRGSSTDGVNMKDLFEFFYGSTSGYFPGVVQRLQADSQQRMADVAYMRELREGANQALRDMEMVTGVPRGSLGAKW
;
A
#
# COMPACT_ATOMS: atom_id res chain seq x y z
N MET A 1 17.46 2.61 25.89
CA MET A 1 17.70 2.03 24.53
C MET A 1 16.35 1.63 24.01
N ILE A 2 15.73 2.41 23.11
CA ILE A 2 14.42 2.07 22.55
C ILE A 2 14.66 0.95 21.54
N LEU A 3 14.50 -0.29 22.00
CA LEU A 3 14.24 -1.52 21.26
C LEU A 3 15.25 -1.95 20.16
N GLY A 4 16.48 -1.43 20.16
CA GLY A 4 17.53 -1.88 19.23
C GLY A 4 18.94 -1.69 19.79
N PRO A 5 19.91 -2.55 19.42
CA PRO A 5 21.21 -2.61 20.09
C PRO A 5 22.16 -1.44 19.80
N GLU A 6 22.00 -0.69 18.71
CA GLU A 6 22.96 0.36 18.35
C GLU A 6 22.30 1.55 17.63
N GLY A 7 22.80 2.76 17.84
CA GLY A 7 22.37 3.99 17.20
C GLY A 7 22.09 5.14 18.18
N SER A 8 21.94 6.36 17.63
CA SER A 8 21.51 7.53 18.40
C SER A 8 20.08 7.34 18.91
N ASP A 9 19.67 8.13 19.91
CA ASP A 9 18.30 8.07 20.45
C ASP A 9 17.26 8.31 19.35
N ASP A 10 17.50 9.23 18.44
CA ASP A 10 16.61 9.51 17.30
C ASP A 10 16.54 8.36 16.31
N GLN A 11 17.63 7.61 16.11
CA GLN A 11 17.59 6.42 15.26
C GLN A 11 16.70 5.34 15.84
N ARG A 12 16.84 5.08 17.16
CA ARG A 12 16.01 4.09 17.85
C ARG A 12 14.53 4.47 17.87
N ARG A 13 14.24 5.74 18.16
CA ARG A 13 12.87 6.28 18.08
C ARG A 13 12.29 6.16 16.68
N GLY A 14 13.11 6.49 15.67
CA GLY A 14 12.70 6.35 14.26
C GLY A 14 12.42 4.90 13.87
N GLU A 15 13.21 3.93 14.32
CA GLU A 15 12.95 2.51 14.07
C GLU A 15 11.65 2.05 14.73
N PHE A 16 11.38 2.47 15.97
CA PHE A 16 10.10 2.17 16.64
C PHE A 16 8.91 2.74 15.86
N ILE A 17 8.96 4.02 15.48
CA ILE A 17 7.90 4.67 14.69
C ILE A 17 7.70 3.96 13.35
N LYS A 18 8.79 3.57 12.70
CA LYS A 18 8.76 2.78 11.45
C LYS A 18 8.02 1.45 11.64
N ASP A 19 8.37 0.70 12.69
CA ASP A 19 7.79 -0.62 12.94
C ASP A 19 6.29 -0.53 13.28
N VAL A 20 5.91 0.42 14.15
CA VAL A 20 4.49 0.66 14.48
C VAL A 20 3.68 1.00 13.24
N ALA A 21 4.12 1.98 12.44
CA ALA A 21 3.40 2.41 11.25
C ALA A 21 3.32 1.30 10.18
N ALA A 22 4.44 0.60 9.95
CA ALA A 22 4.50 -0.44 8.92
C ALA A 22 3.62 -1.65 9.25
N ILE A 23 3.57 -2.05 10.53
CA ILE A 23 2.70 -3.14 10.98
C ILE A 23 1.24 -2.72 10.96
N ALA A 24 0.91 -1.51 11.40
CA ALA A 24 -0.45 -1.00 11.34
C ALA A 24 -0.99 -0.98 9.90
N ASN A 25 -0.15 -0.60 8.94
CA ASN A 25 -0.51 -0.63 7.52
C ASN A 25 -0.68 -2.06 6.97
N ALA A 26 0.04 -3.04 7.52
CA ALA A 26 -0.10 -4.44 7.11
C ALA A 26 -1.31 -5.15 7.73
N CYS A 27 -1.73 -4.73 8.94
CA CYS A 27 -2.72 -5.43 9.76
C CYS A 27 -4.14 -4.85 9.59
N ALA A 28 -4.85 -5.25 8.53
CA ALA A 28 -6.23 -4.81 8.28
C ALA A 28 -7.27 -5.49 9.18
N SER A 29 -7.11 -6.79 9.43
CA SER A 29 -8.11 -7.66 10.05
C SER A 29 -7.58 -8.54 11.17
N SER A 30 -6.27 -8.54 11.41
CA SER A 30 -5.60 -9.33 12.44
C SER A 30 -4.64 -8.48 13.24
N TYR A 31 -4.35 -8.88 14.47
CA TYR A 31 -3.30 -8.25 15.26
C TYR A 31 -1.93 -8.46 14.64
N GLY A 32 -1.10 -7.40 14.67
CA GLY A 32 0.32 -7.48 14.36
C GLY A 32 1.16 -7.51 15.62
N PHE A 33 2.30 -8.19 15.57
CA PHE A 33 3.20 -8.31 16.71
C PHE A 33 4.64 -8.02 16.31
N VAL A 34 5.37 -7.30 17.19
CA VAL A 34 6.83 -7.23 17.17
C VAL A 34 7.32 -7.78 18.50
N VAL A 35 8.25 -8.71 18.44
CA VAL A 35 8.89 -9.28 19.64
C VAL A 35 10.31 -8.75 19.72
N TYR A 36 10.61 -8.09 20.81
CA TYR A 36 11.93 -7.56 21.12
C TYR A 36 12.65 -8.48 22.09
N GLY A 37 13.98 -8.62 21.93
CA GLY A 37 14.78 -9.53 22.72
C GLY A 37 14.79 -10.96 22.20
N ALA A 38 14.36 -11.19 20.96
CA ALA A 38 14.48 -12.46 20.25
C ALA A 38 15.28 -12.30 18.96
N ASP A 39 16.19 -13.23 18.68
CA ASP A 39 16.88 -13.36 17.39
C ASP A 39 16.91 -14.83 16.96
N PRO A 40 16.08 -15.23 15.97
CA PRO A 40 15.99 -16.62 15.54
C PRO A 40 17.27 -17.17 14.87
N ARG A 41 18.24 -16.30 14.57
CA ARG A 41 19.54 -16.71 14.00
C ARG A 41 20.54 -17.16 15.06
N GLN A 42 20.27 -16.91 16.33
CA GLN A 42 21.13 -17.33 17.44
C GLN A 42 20.79 -18.77 17.88
N PRO A 43 21.78 -19.54 18.36
CA PRO A 43 21.54 -20.87 18.95
C PRO A 43 20.54 -20.84 20.11
N ASP A 44 20.58 -19.80 20.94
CA ASP A 44 19.56 -19.45 21.91
C ASP A 44 18.77 -18.25 21.36
N PRO A 45 17.59 -18.45 20.80
CA PRO A 45 16.85 -17.39 20.15
C PRO A 45 16.28 -16.34 21.12
N ILE A 46 16.23 -16.63 22.42
CA ILE A 46 15.74 -15.72 23.44
C ILE A 46 16.92 -14.98 24.06
N ILE A 47 17.19 -13.77 23.60
CA ILE A 47 18.28 -12.92 24.13
C ILE A 47 17.81 -12.17 25.37
N GLY A 48 16.56 -11.72 25.38
CA GLY A 48 15.96 -10.85 26.39
C GLY A 48 16.17 -9.37 26.09
N ILE A 49 15.37 -8.52 26.73
CA ILE A 49 15.53 -7.07 26.73
C ILE A 49 16.32 -6.62 27.94
N THR A 50 17.13 -5.57 27.78
CA THR A 50 17.91 -4.96 28.87
C THR A 50 17.32 -3.65 29.38
N THR A 51 16.34 -3.12 28.66
CA THR A 51 15.68 -1.86 29.00
C THR A 51 14.17 -2.09 29.00
N HIS A 52 13.55 -1.68 30.09
CA HIS A 52 12.12 -1.78 30.30
C HIS A 52 11.44 -0.47 29.89
N TYR A 53 10.32 -0.55 29.19
CA TYR A 53 9.56 0.61 28.74
C TYR A 53 8.16 0.59 29.32
N ASP A 54 7.66 1.77 29.67
CA ASP A 54 6.26 1.96 29.96
C ASP A 54 5.48 2.11 28.62
N ASP A 55 4.33 1.46 28.55
CA ASP A 55 3.43 1.58 27.41
C ASP A 55 3.03 3.05 27.16
N ALA A 56 2.78 3.81 28.23
CA ALA A 56 2.42 5.22 28.14
C ALA A 56 3.51 6.07 27.47
N ASP A 57 4.78 5.80 27.74
CA ASP A 57 5.91 6.50 27.12
C ASP A 57 5.98 6.20 25.61
N LEU A 58 5.72 4.97 25.22
CA LEU A 58 5.69 4.55 23.81
C LEU A 58 4.48 5.12 23.09
N GLN A 59 3.31 5.17 23.73
CA GLN A 59 2.13 5.85 23.20
C GLN A 59 2.40 7.35 22.98
N GLN A 60 3.01 8.01 23.95
CA GLN A 60 3.39 9.42 23.84
C GLN A 60 4.45 9.63 22.74
N LEU A 61 5.37 8.70 22.57
CA LEU A 61 6.36 8.75 21.50
C LEU A 61 5.71 8.68 20.11
N ALA A 62 4.69 7.84 19.91
CA ALA A 62 4.00 7.70 18.64
C ALA A 62 3.10 8.90 18.32
N LYS A 63 2.56 9.55 19.35
CA LYS A 63 1.65 10.69 19.20
C LYS A 63 2.30 11.84 18.43
N GLY A 64 1.62 12.31 17.38
CA GLY A 64 2.09 13.38 16.49
C GLY A 64 3.23 12.99 15.55
N LYS A 65 3.64 11.71 15.53
CA LYS A 65 4.66 11.21 14.61
C LYS A 65 4.12 10.23 13.57
N ILE A 66 2.92 9.69 13.82
CA ILE A 66 2.18 8.85 12.88
C ILE A 66 0.76 9.41 12.78
N GLU A 67 0.22 9.52 11.58
CA GLU A 67 -1.12 10.06 11.34
C GLU A 67 -1.89 9.16 10.36
N PRO A 68 -3.10 8.67 10.73
CA PRO A 68 -3.63 8.63 12.10
C PRO A 68 -2.75 7.76 13.00
N VAL A 69 -2.77 8.04 14.32
CA VAL A 69 -2.00 7.22 15.28
C VAL A 69 -2.65 5.83 15.36
N PRO A 70 -1.92 4.73 15.14
CA PRO A 70 -2.48 3.40 15.30
C PRO A 70 -2.67 3.04 16.78
N GLU A 71 -3.66 2.21 17.07
CA GLU A 71 -3.80 1.65 18.40
C GLU A 71 -2.83 0.47 18.59
N PHE A 72 -2.03 0.54 19.63
CA PHE A 72 -1.12 -0.53 20.00
C PHE A 72 -1.01 -0.64 21.53
N LEU A 73 -0.43 -1.74 22.00
CA LEU A 73 -0.12 -2.02 23.39
C LEU A 73 1.28 -2.61 23.47
N TYR A 74 2.08 -2.12 24.39
CA TYR A 74 3.36 -2.72 24.74
C TYR A 74 3.26 -3.41 26.09
N TYR A 75 3.78 -4.61 26.19
CA TYR A 75 3.88 -5.36 27.45
C TYR A 75 5.10 -6.27 27.44
N GLU A 76 5.49 -6.70 28.62
CA GLU A 76 6.64 -7.56 28.82
C GLU A 76 6.22 -8.96 29.24
N VAL A 77 6.93 -9.96 28.72
CA VAL A 77 6.69 -11.37 28.99
C VAL A 77 7.96 -11.99 29.56
N SER A 78 7.90 -12.50 30.78
CA SER A 78 9.01 -13.23 31.39
C SER A 78 9.10 -14.64 30.84
N THR A 79 10.28 -15.02 30.37
CA THR A 79 10.60 -16.34 29.82
C THR A 79 11.79 -16.89 30.61
N GLY A 80 11.52 -17.51 31.77
CA GLY A 80 12.55 -17.93 32.72
C GLY A 80 13.34 -16.72 33.25
N PRO A 81 14.68 -16.71 33.10
CA PRO A 81 15.51 -15.61 33.59
C PRO A 81 15.52 -14.39 32.66
N LYS A 82 14.91 -14.49 31.49
CA LYS A 82 14.92 -13.46 30.45
C LYS A 82 13.52 -12.86 30.29
N THR A 83 13.47 -11.60 29.86
CA THR A 83 12.22 -10.88 29.57
C THR A 83 12.19 -10.49 28.09
N LEU A 84 11.08 -10.69 27.44
CA LEU A 84 10.80 -10.24 26.08
C LEU A 84 9.87 -9.04 26.11
N GLY A 85 10.10 -8.06 25.25
CA GLY A 85 9.15 -6.98 25.00
C GLY A 85 8.24 -7.36 23.83
N VAL A 86 6.94 -7.16 23.99
CA VAL A 86 5.94 -7.44 22.94
C VAL A 86 5.17 -6.18 22.63
N LEU A 87 5.28 -5.72 21.39
CA LEU A 87 4.43 -4.69 20.82
C LEU A 87 3.30 -5.38 20.06
N GLN A 88 2.08 -5.16 20.47
CA GLN A 88 0.86 -5.64 19.83
C GLN A 88 0.14 -4.47 19.17
N VAL A 89 0.00 -4.51 17.85
CA VAL A 89 -0.72 -3.50 17.08
C VAL A 89 -2.11 -4.02 16.73
N LYS A 90 -3.14 -3.25 17.04
CA LYS A 90 -4.52 -3.63 16.75
C LYS A 90 -4.84 -3.50 15.26
N PRO A 91 -5.72 -4.38 14.75
CA PRO A 91 -6.22 -4.24 13.38
C PRO A 91 -7.00 -2.93 13.23
N THR A 92 -6.77 -2.26 12.10
CA THR A 92 -7.44 -0.98 11.81
C THR A 92 -7.87 -0.90 10.36
N ARG A 93 -9.00 -0.25 10.14
CA ARG A 93 -9.47 0.14 8.80
C ARG A 93 -9.08 1.58 8.45
N LEU A 94 -8.57 2.34 9.42
CA LEU A 94 -8.09 3.72 9.22
C LEU A 94 -6.66 3.70 8.67
N ARG A 95 -6.51 3.26 7.43
CA ARG A 95 -5.23 3.21 6.71
C ARG A 95 -5.26 4.13 5.50
N PRO A 96 -4.15 4.67 5.04
CA PRO A 96 -2.79 4.45 5.53
C PRO A 96 -2.43 5.27 6.78
N HIS A 97 -1.53 4.71 7.61
CA HIS A 97 -0.81 5.43 8.65
C HIS A 97 0.44 6.04 8.05
N ILE A 98 0.59 7.36 8.15
CA ILE A 98 1.63 8.15 7.48
C ILE A 98 2.60 8.69 8.52
N ILE A 99 3.89 8.65 8.23
CA ILE A 99 4.92 9.28 9.07
C ILE A 99 4.78 10.80 8.96
N SER A 100 4.65 11.49 10.09
CA SER A 100 4.40 12.94 10.16
C SER A 100 5.65 13.77 10.46
N VAL A 101 6.80 13.14 10.70
CA VAL A 101 8.06 13.78 11.10
C VAL A 101 9.26 13.17 10.40
N ASP A 102 10.36 13.93 10.35
CA ASP A 102 11.69 13.40 10.07
C ASP A 102 12.34 12.96 11.38
N LEU A 103 12.67 11.66 11.53
CA LEU A 103 13.24 11.10 12.75
C LEU A 103 14.13 9.88 12.43
N GLY A 104 15.41 9.95 12.73
CA GLY A 104 16.36 8.89 12.37
C GLY A 104 16.35 8.62 10.87
N LYS A 105 15.94 7.40 10.48
CA LYS A 105 15.86 6.98 9.07
C LYS A 105 14.49 7.21 8.43
N VAL A 106 13.45 7.51 9.22
CA VAL A 106 12.12 7.78 8.66
C VAL A 106 11.98 9.24 8.24
N ARG A 107 11.17 9.49 7.23
CA ARG A 107 10.92 10.82 6.66
C ARG A 107 9.44 11.13 6.67
N LYS A 108 9.13 12.39 6.87
CA LYS A 108 7.76 12.91 6.77
C LYS A 108 7.14 12.57 5.42
N GLY A 109 5.89 12.12 5.45
CA GLY A 109 5.13 11.73 4.26
C GLY A 109 5.36 10.28 3.84
N GLN A 110 6.27 9.54 4.46
CA GLN A 110 6.45 8.11 4.16
C GLN A 110 5.24 7.30 4.61
N ILE A 111 4.83 6.39 3.76
CA ILE A 111 3.88 5.33 4.06
C ILE A 111 4.62 4.01 3.92
N LEU A 112 4.77 3.29 5.00
CA LEU A 112 5.55 2.05 5.10
C LEU A 112 4.62 0.88 5.38
N ILE A 113 4.96 -0.30 4.86
CA ILE A 113 4.19 -1.53 5.07
C ILE A 113 5.13 -2.69 5.40
N ARG A 114 4.71 -3.54 6.33
CA ARG A 114 5.43 -4.76 6.70
C ARG A 114 5.10 -5.89 5.74
N ARG A 115 6.14 -6.52 5.16
CA ARG A 115 6.02 -7.70 4.31
C ARG A 115 6.95 -8.79 4.85
N GLY A 116 6.38 -9.72 5.62
CA GLY A 116 7.18 -10.73 6.32
C GLY A 116 8.19 -10.08 7.26
N SER A 117 9.48 -10.31 7.02
CA SER A 117 10.58 -9.72 7.82
C SER A 117 11.05 -8.35 7.33
N SER A 118 10.63 -7.88 6.14
CA SER A 118 11.02 -6.58 5.59
C SER A 118 9.99 -5.48 5.84
N THR A 119 10.45 -4.23 5.82
CA THR A 119 9.61 -3.03 5.81
C THR A 119 9.92 -2.25 4.54
N ASP A 120 8.91 -2.04 3.72
CA ASP A 120 9.02 -1.41 2.40
C ASP A 120 8.11 -0.19 2.31
N GLY A 121 8.38 0.70 1.35
CA GLY A 121 7.44 1.73 0.95
C GLY A 121 6.21 1.12 0.28
N VAL A 122 5.05 1.72 0.46
CA VAL A 122 3.83 1.29 -0.22
C VAL A 122 3.91 1.60 -1.72
N ASN A 123 3.32 0.73 -2.52
CA ASN A 123 3.15 0.91 -3.95
C ASN A 123 1.67 1.22 -4.29
N MET A 124 1.37 1.45 -5.56
CA MET A 124 -0.01 1.76 -6.00
C MET A 124 -1.02 0.67 -5.67
N LYS A 125 -0.61 -0.61 -5.70
CA LYS A 125 -1.49 -1.73 -5.32
C LYS A 125 -1.87 -1.66 -3.85
N ASP A 126 -0.89 -1.37 -2.97
CA ASP A 126 -1.14 -1.23 -1.53
C ASP A 126 -2.10 -0.07 -1.26
N LEU A 127 -1.91 1.08 -1.94
CA LEU A 127 -2.82 2.21 -1.82
C LEU A 127 -4.23 1.84 -2.27
N PHE A 128 -4.37 1.12 -3.36
CA PHE A 128 -5.66 0.58 -3.79
C PHE A 128 -6.28 -0.33 -2.71
N GLU A 129 -5.50 -1.21 -2.09
CA GLU A 129 -5.96 -2.06 -1.00
C GLU A 129 -6.36 -1.26 0.25
N PHE A 130 -5.68 -0.17 0.57
CA PHE A 130 -6.04 0.70 1.69
C PHE A 130 -7.39 1.38 1.48
N PHE A 131 -7.62 1.90 0.28
CA PHE A 131 -8.83 2.66 -0.01
C PHE A 131 -10.01 1.79 -0.46
N TYR A 132 -9.75 0.69 -1.14
CA TYR A 132 -10.76 -0.15 -1.78
C TYR A 132 -10.77 -1.60 -1.27
N GLY A 133 -9.73 -2.09 -0.62
CA GLY A 133 -9.61 -3.46 -0.14
C GLY A 133 -10.68 -3.85 0.89
N SER A 134 -11.20 -2.88 1.63
CA SER A 134 -12.38 -3.05 2.50
C SER A 134 -13.69 -3.04 1.71
N THR A 135 -13.66 -2.60 0.46
CA THR A 135 -14.82 -2.51 -0.45
C THR A 135 -14.84 -3.62 -1.49
N SER A 136 -13.82 -4.49 -1.54
CA SER A 136 -13.87 -5.65 -2.46
C SER A 136 -15.04 -6.60 -2.16
N GLY A 137 -15.65 -6.51 -0.97
CA GLY A 137 -16.95 -7.10 -0.66
C GLY A 137 -18.17 -6.26 -1.12
N TYR A 138 -17.98 -4.94 -1.35
CA TYR A 138 -19.07 -4.04 -1.73
C TYR A 138 -19.09 -3.66 -3.22
N PHE A 139 -17.99 -3.84 -3.96
CA PHE A 139 -17.90 -3.44 -5.37
C PHE A 139 -17.45 -4.50 -6.39
N PRO A 140 -17.74 -5.82 -6.25
CA PRO A 140 -17.52 -6.73 -7.36
C PRO A 140 -18.27 -6.26 -8.61
N GLY A 141 -19.47 -5.69 -8.43
CA GLY A 141 -20.28 -5.16 -9.52
C GLY A 141 -19.76 -3.88 -10.17
N VAL A 142 -19.04 -3.01 -9.44
CA VAL A 142 -18.48 -1.78 -10.04
C VAL A 142 -17.22 -2.09 -10.84
N VAL A 143 -16.34 -2.93 -10.35
CA VAL A 143 -15.15 -3.36 -11.10
C VAL A 143 -15.57 -4.14 -12.35
N GLN A 144 -16.55 -5.05 -12.24
CA GLN A 144 -17.10 -5.76 -13.40
C GLN A 144 -17.78 -4.82 -14.40
N ARG A 145 -18.53 -3.81 -13.94
CA ARG A 145 -19.14 -2.80 -14.81
C ARG A 145 -18.09 -1.95 -15.53
N LEU A 146 -17.04 -1.50 -14.82
CA LEU A 146 -15.95 -0.73 -15.42
C LEU A 146 -15.15 -1.57 -16.43
N GLN A 147 -14.95 -2.85 -16.16
CA GLN A 147 -14.32 -3.78 -17.10
C GLN A 147 -15.21 -4.04 -18.32
N ALA A 148 -16.51 -4.27 -18.11
CA ALA A 148 -17.49 -4.44 -19.20
C ALA A 148 -17.60 -3.17 -20.05
N ASP A 149 -17.66 -2.00 -19.43
CA ASP A 149 -17.72 -0.70 -20.13
C ASP A 149 -16.44 -0.45 -20.95
N SER A 150 -15.27 -0.82 -20.40
CA SER A 150 -14.01 -0.74 -21.13
C SER A 150 -13.95 -1.70 -22.33
N GLN A 151 -14.42 -2.93 -22.15
CA GLN A 151 -14.50 -3.91 -23.23
C GLN A 151 -15.49 -3.47 -24.32
N GLN A 152 -16.65 -2.91 -23.93
CA GLN A 152 -17.63 -2.38 -24.86
C GLN A 152 -17.06 -1.23 -25.69
N ARG A 153 -16.37 -0.27 -25.05
CA ARG A 153 -15.71 0.84 -25.77
C ARG A 153 -14.66 0.36 -26.76
N MET A 154 -13.88 -0.68 -26.38
CA MET A 154 -12.91 -1.27 -27.33
C MET A 154 -13.60 -1.94 -28.51
N ALA A 155 -14.72 -2.64 -28.29
CA ALA A 155 -15.52 -3.23 -29.35
C ALA A 155 -16.12 -2.16 -30.26
N ASP A 156 -16.63 -1.06 -29.69
CA ASP A 156 -17.19 0.08 -30.46
C ASP A 156 -16.10 0.75 -31.33
N VAL A 157 -14.89 0.91 -30.80
CA VAL A 157 -13.75 1.45 -31.57
C VAL A 157 -13.37 0.51 -32.72
N ALA A 158 -13.34 -0.80 -32.49
CA ALA A 158 -13.06 -1.81 -33.51
C ALA A 158 -14.13 -1.77 -34.61
N TYR A 159 -15.40 -1.73 -34.22
CA TYR A 159 -16.53 -1.62 -35.17
C TYR A 159 -16.47 -0.35 -36.02
N MET A 160 -16.18 0.80 -35.41
CA MET A 160 -16.01 2.08 -36.13
C MET A 160 -14.83 2.04 -37.10
N ARG A 161 -13.79 1.29 -36.77
CA ARG A 161 -12.64 1.07 -37.66
C ARG A 161 -13.03 0.24 -38.88
N GLU A 162 -13.77 -0.86 -38.69
CA GLU A 162 -14.28 -1.71 -39.78
C GLU A 162 -15.22 -0.96 -40.69
N LEU A 163 -16.15 -0.16 -40.15
CA LEU A 163 -17.03 0.72 -40.94
C LEU A 163 -16.23 1.70 -41.80
N ARG A 164 -15.18 2.30 -41.22
CA ARG A 164 -14.33 3.24 -41.96
C ARG A 164 -13.55 2.55 -43.09
N GLU A 165 -13.04 1.34 -42.81
CA GLU A 165 -12.32 0.54 -43.81
C GLU A 165 -13.26 0.10 -44.94
N GLY A 166 -14.48 -0.34 -44.61
CA GLY A 166 -15.52 -0.68 -45.57
C GLY A 166 -15.96 0.51 -46.45
N ALA A 167 -16.18 1.67 -45.83
CA ALA A 167 -16.50 2.89 -46.55
C ALA A 167 -15.37 3.32 -47.49
N ASN A 168 -14.12 3.22 -47.04
CA ASN A 168 -12.96 3.51 -47.89
C ASN A 168 -12.79 2.52 -49.03
N GLN A 169 -13.16 1.25 -48.87
CA GLN A 169 -13.16 0.26 -49.93
C GLN A 169 -14.26 0.55 -50.96
N ALA A 170 -15.49 0.81 -50.50
CA ALA A 170 -16.60 1.17 -51.38
C ALA A 170 -16.30 2.41 -52.24
N LEU A 171 -15.63 3.42 -51.62
CA LEU A 171 -15.18 4.60 -52.36
C LEU A 171 -14.15 4.25 -53.44
N ARG A 172 -13.21 3.35 -53.18
CA ARG A 172 -12.22 2.87 -54.18
C ARG A 172 -12.92 2.14 -55.32
N ASP A 173 -13.88 1.30 -54.99
CA ASP A 173 -14.63 0.53 -55.99
C ASP A 173 -15.46 1.46 -56.91
N MET A 174 -16.06 2.51 -56.34
CA MET A 174 -16.76 3.56 -57.11
C MET A 174 -15.81 4.33 -58.03
N GLU A 175 -14.61 4.69 -57.58
CA GLU A 175 -13.60 5.35 -58.43
C GLU A 175 -13.22 4.46 -59.63
N MET A 176 -13.04 3.16 -59.38
CA MET A 176 -12.74 2.20 -60.48
C MET A 176 -13.86 2.08 -61.46
N VAL A 177 -15.14 2.10 -61.07
CA VAL A 177 -16.30 1.95 -61.94
C VAL A 177 -16.65 3.24 -62.65
N THR A 178 -16.51 4.40 -62.00
CA THR A 178 -16.95 5.69 -62.54
C THR A 178 -15.84 6.51 -63.20
N GLY A 179 -14.56 6.17 -62.93
CA GLY A 179 -13.40 6.94 -63.40
C GLY A 179 -13.28 8.34 -62.81
N VAL A 180 -14.09 8.68 -61.79
CA VAL A 180 -14.13 9.99 -61.14
C VAL A 180 -13.22 10.00 -59.89
N PRO A 181 -12.14 10.82 -59.85
CA PRO A 181 -11.22 10.87 -58.72
C PRO A 181 -11.86 11.42 -57.45
N ARG A 182 -11.43 10.95 -56.26
CA ARG A 182 -11.92 11.33 -54.92
C ARG A 182 -12.00 12.83 -54.62
N GLY A 183 -11.21 13.66 -55.31
CA GLY A 183 -11.16 15.10 -55.11
C GLY A 183 -12.22 15.92 -55.86
N SER A 184 -12.96 15.34 -56.78
CA SER A 184 -13.87 16.11 -57.64
C SER A 184 -15.28 16.26 -57.08
N LEU A 185 -15.67 15.51 -56.05
CA LEU A 185 -17.01 15.56 -55.42
C LEU A 185 -17.11 16.53 -54.24
N GLY A 186 -16.01 17.17 -53.83
CA GLY A 186 -15.95 18.02 -52.63
C GLY A 186 -15.96 19.53 -52.84
N ALA A 187 -16.14 20.03 -54.04
CA ALA A 187 -16.01 21.45 -54.37
C ALA A 187 -17.28 22.11 -54.91
N LYS A 188 -18.42 21.80 -54.33
CA LYS A 188 -19.65 22.61 -54.55
C LYS A 188 -20.64 22.34 -53.42
N TRP A 189 -20.44 23.06 -52.28
CA TRP A 189 -21.52 23.58 -51.40
C TRP A 189 -20.96 24.68 -50.53
#